data_91805123aff89b4556562b692b0b3597
#
_entry.id   91805123aff89b4556562b692b0b3597
#
_cell.length_a   1.000
_cell.length_b   1.000
_cell.length_c   1.000
_cell.angle_alpha   90.00
_cell.angle_beta   90.00
_cell.angle_gamma   90.00
#
_symmetry.space_group_name_H-M   'P 1'
#
loop_
_entity.id
_entity.type
_entity.pdbx_description
1 polymer ?
#
loop_
_entity_poly.entity_id
_entity_poly.type
_entity_poly.pdbx_seq_one_letter_code
_entity_poly.pdbx_strand_id
1 'polypeptide(L)'
;MIIEVDKTTLSEAARIHSLSWKESHRSFCTPAFVELHSPSRQEEYLGRKLANGNRIFMLVEEEPIGIVSVNDSVIEDLYVLPDKQNSGFGTKLLRYAMTQCSCTVRKQATENKR
;
A
#
# COMPACT_ATOMS: atom_id res chain seq x y z
N MET A 1 2.48 3.68 14.61
CA MET A 1 2.66 2.23 14.84
C MET A 1 2.39 1.47 13.55
N ILE A 2 3.20 0.46 13.27
CA ILE A 2 3.01 -0.34 12.07
C ILE A 2 2.53 -1.73 12.48
N ILE A 3 1.44 -2.17 11.87
CA ILE A 3 0.87 -3.49 12.15
C ILE A 3 0.91 -4.35 10.89
N GLU A 4 0.92 -5.64 11.08
CA GLU A 4 0.81 -6.54 9.93
C GLU A 4 -0.67 -6.77 9.63
N VAL A 5 -1.03 -6.63 8.35
CA VAL A 5 -2.42 -6.73 7.92
C VAL A 5 -2.84 -8.19 7.89
N ASP A 6 -4.04 -8.46 8.42
CA ASP A 6 -4.65 -9.77 8.35
C ASP A 6 -6.11 -9.59 7.92
N LYS A 7 -6.90 -10.67 8.04
CA LYS A 7 -8.28 -10.62 7.56
C LYS A 7 -9.10 -9.54 8.27
N THR A 8 -8.79 -9.24 9.52
CA THR A 8 -9.57 -8.27 10.28
C THR A 8 -9.25 -6.83 9.91
N THR A 9 -8.09 -6.59 9.31
CA THR A 9 -7.68 -5.23 8.93
C THR A 9 -7.59 -5.03 7.43
N LEU A 10 -7.95 -6.05 6.66
CA LEU A 10 -7.80 -6.02 5.22
C LEU A 10 -8.63 -4.91 4.57
N SER A 11 -9.83 -4.68 5.06
CA SER A 11 -10.69 -3.65 4.47
C SER A 11 -10.11 -2.26 4.64
N GLU A 12 -9.46 -2.00 5.75
CA GLU A 12 -8.81 -0.70 5.96
C GLU A 12 -7.62 -0.52 5.03
N ALA A 13 -6.83 -1.58 4.86
CA ALA A 13 -5.72 -1.52 3.92
C ALA A 13 -6.23 -1.28 2.49
N ALA A 14 -7.32 -1.92 2.13
CA ALA A 14 -7.90 -1.77 0.80
C ALA A 14 -8.41 -0.34 0.59
N ARG A 15 -8.96 0.28 1.62
CA ARG A 15 -9.40 1.66 1.53
C ARG A 15 -8.23 2.59 1.21
N ILE A 16 -7.13 2.41 1.91
CA ILE A 16 -5.93 3.21 1.64
C ILE A 16 -5.45 3.00 0.22
N HIS A 17 -5.39 1.76 -0.21
CA HIS A 17 -4.94 1.43 -1.57
C HIS A 17 -5.83 2.11 -2.60
N SER A 18 -7.15 1.98 -2.43
CA SER A 18 -8.11 2.54 -3.38
C SER A 18 -8.00 4.05 -3.46
N LEU A 19 -8.01 4.73 -2.32
CA LEU A 19 -7.95 6.19 -2.30
C LEU A 19 -6.64 6.71 -2.89
N SER A 20 -5.55 6.08 -2.54
CA SER A 20 -4.24 6.52 -3.02
C SER A 20 -4.08 6.27 -4.51
N TRP A 21 -4.53 5.10 -4.98
CA TRP A 21 -4.45 4.76 -6.39
C TRP A 21 -5.30 5.72 -7.22
N LYS A 22 -6.53 5.98 -6.77
CA LYS A 22 -7.43 6.87 -7.52
C LYS A 22 -6.83 8.26 -7.63
N GLU A 23 -6.27 8.76 -6.56
CA GLU A 23 -5.71 10.10 -6.58
C GLU A 23 -4.52 10.19 -7.55
N SER A 24 -3.66 9.19 -7.54
CA SER A 24 -2.47 9.22 -8.37
C SER A 24 -2.79 9.02 -9.85
N HIS A 25 -3.95 8.45 -10.19
CA HIS A 25 -4.31 8.18 -11.58
C HIS A 25 -5.40 9.09 -12.11
N ARG A 26 -5.95 9.96 -11.29
CA ARG A 26 -7.10 10.78 -11.64
C ARG A 26 -6.83 11.69 -12.83
N SER A 27 -5.61 12.17 -12.96
CA SER A 27 -5.30 13.19 -13.96
C SER A 27 -5.08 12.62 -15.37
N PHE A 28 -4.87 11.29 -15.50
CA PHE A 28 -4.60 10.72 -16.81
C PHE A 28 -5.42 9.47 -17.13
N CYS A 29 -6.38 9.13 -16.29
CA CYS A 29 -7.30 8.04 -16.55
C CYS A 29 -8.72 8.58 -16.60
N THR A 30 -9.60 7.90 -17.36
CA THR A 30 -10.99 8.33 -17.41
C THR A 30 -11.64 8.14 -16.04
N PRO A 31 -12.66 8.96 -15.72
CA PRO A 31 -13.34 8.77 -14.43
C PRO A 31 -13.94 7.38 -14.27
N ALA A 32 -14.47 6.79 -15.34
CA ALA A 32 -15.04 5.45 -15.26
C ALA A 32 -13.97 4.43 -14.87
N PHE A 33 -12.79 4.54 -15.47
CA PHE A 33 -11.70 3.61 -15.16
C PHE A 33 -11.23 3.79 -13.73
N VAL A 34 -11.12 5.04 -13.28
CA VAL A 34 -10.68 5.31 -11.91
C VAL A 34 -11.65 4.70 -10.91
N GLU A 35 -12.96 4.81 -11.17
CA GLU A 35 -13.96 4.30 -10.24
C GLU A 35 -14.00 2.78 -10.18
N LEU A 36 -13.44 2.09 -11.17
CA LEU A 36 -13.33 0.63 -11.08
C LEU A 36 -12.44 0.17 -9.93
N HIS A 37 -11.56 1.05 -9.45
CA HIS A 37 -10.63 0.67 -8.39
C HIS A 37 -11.23 1.00 -7.02
N SER A 38 -12.42 0.44 -6.78
CA SER A 38 -13.14 0.62 -5.53
C SER A 38 -12.45 -0.08 -4.36
N PRO A 39 -12.81 0.27 -3.14
CA PRO A 39 -12.24 -0.43 -1.98
C PRO A 39 -12.50 -1.93 -2.03
N SER A 40 -13.68 -2.37 -2.48
CA SER A 40 -13.95 -3.80 -2.52
C SER A 40 -13.10 -4.52 -3.56
N ARG A 41 -12.83 -3.88 -4.70
CA ARG A 41 -11.93 -4.47 -5.69
C ARG A 41 -10.51 -4.56 -5.14
N GLN A 42 -10.08 -3.53 -4.44
CA GLN A 42 -8.74 -3.56 -3.86
C GLN A 42 -8.65 -4.55 -2.72
N GLU A 43 -9.74 -4.77 -2.02
CA GLU A 43 -9.75 -5.78 -0.96
C GLU A 43 -9.54 -7.17 -1.55
N GLU A 44 -10.18 -7.46 -2.67
CA GLU A 44 -9.96 -8.73 -3.36
C GLU A 44 -8.52 -8.86 -3.82
N TYR A 45 -7.98 -7.79 -4.39
CA TYR A 45 -6.60 -7.80 -4.87
C TYR A 45 -5.62 -8.07 -3.73
N LEU A 46 -5.75 -7.34 -2.63
CA LEU A 46 -4.85 -7.52 -1.50
C LEU A 46 -5.05 -8.87 -0.83
N GLY A 47 -6.30 -9.35 -0.80
CA GLY A 47 -6.58 -10.66 -0.25
C GLY A 47 -5.89 -11.78 -1.02
N ARG A 48 -5.86 -11.66 -2.35
CA ARG A 48 -5.14 -12.62 -3.17
C ARG A 48 -3.64 -12.56 -2.89
N LYS A 49 -3.10 -11.37 -2.67
CA LYS A 49 -1.69 -11.23 -2.35
C LYS A 49 -1.36 -11.94 -1.04
N LEU A 50 -2.21 -11.75 -0.03
CA LEU A 50 -2.00 -12.44 1.24
C LEU A 50 -2.07 -13.96 1.07
N ALA A 51 -3.03 -14.43 0.27
CA ALA A 51 -3.18 -15.86 0.03
C ALA A 51 -1.96 -16.44 -0.70
N ASN A 52 -1.28 -15.62 -1.46
CA ASN A 52 -0.10 -16.05 -2.21
C ASN A 52 1.21 -15.84 -1.46
N GLY A 53 1.13 -15.54 -0.17
CA GLY A 53 2.32 -15.46 0.66
C GLY A 53 2.92 -14.08 0.82
N ASN A 54 2.32 -13.06 0.22
CA ASN A 54 2.80 -11.70 0.44
C ASN A 54 2.42 -11.25 1.84
N ARG A 55 3.22 -10.34 2.38
CA ARG A 55 2.93 -9.72 3.67
C ARG A 55 2.62 -8.25 3.41
N ILE A 56 1.63 -7.74 4.14
CA ILE A 56 1.21 -6.35 3.99
C ILE A 56 1.29 -5.70 5.36
N PHE A 57 1.86 -4.51 5.42
CA PHE A 57 1.98 -3.76 6.67
C PHE A 57 1.27 -2.44 6.52
N MET A 58 0.65 -1.98 7.60
CA MET A 58 -0.13 -0.76 7.59
C MET A 58 0.34 0.15 8.70
N LEU A 59 0.58 1.40 8.34
CA LEU A 59 0.95 2.43 9.32
C LEU A 59 -0.31 3.04 9.88
N VAL A 60 -0.44 2.99 11.20
CA VAL A 60 -1.59 3.51 11.91
C VAL A 60 -1.09 4.52 12.94
N GLU A 61 -1.57 5.74 12.86
CA GLU A 61 -1.34 6.74 13.90
C GLU A 61 -2.66 6.89 14.66
N GLU A 62 -3.38 7.95 14.44
CA GLU A 62 -4.73 8.03 14.98
C GLU A 62 -5.70 7.30 14.07
N GLU A 63 -5.32 7.13 12.81
CA GLU A 63 -6.11 6.41 11.83
C GLU A 63 -5.15 5.71 10.89
N PRO A 64 -5.63 4.76 10.10
CA PRO A 64 -4.77 4.12 9.10
C PRO A 64 -4.31 5.15 8.07
N ILE A 65 -3.02 5.17 7.78
CA ILE A 65 -2.41 6.21 6.94
C ILE A 65 -1.81 5.66 5.67
N GLY A 66 -1.18 4.50 5.72
CA GLY A 66 -0.48 3.98 4.56
C GLY A 66 -0.25 2.49 4.65
N ILE A 67 0.10 1.89 3.52
CA ILE A 67 0.38 0.46 3.45
C ILE A 67 1.62 0.21 2.61
N VAL A 68 2.22 -0.95 2.84
CA VAL A 68 3.32 -1.45 2.01
C VAL A 68 3.20 -2.96 1.95
N SER A 69 3.46 -3.55 0.78
CA SER A 69 3.45 -5.00 0.66
C SER A 69 4.83 -5.53 0.32
N VAL A 70 5.13 -6.70 0.83
CA VAL A 70 6.44 -7.35 0.66
C VAL A 70 6.21 -8.75 0.13
N ASN A 71 6.96 -9.10 -0.90
CA ASN A 71 6.97 -10.45 -1.46
C ASN A 71 8.40 -10.94 -1.47
N ASP A 72 8.75 -11.75 -0.46
CA ASP A 72 10.10 -12.27 -0.30
C ASP A 72 11.14 -11.14 -0.34
N SER A 73 11.71 -10.88 -1.51
CA SER A 73 12.80 -9.92 -1.67
C SER A 73 12.34 -8.62 -2.31
N VAL A 74 11.05 -8.46 -2.58
CA VAL A 74 10.55 -7.32 -3.34
C VAL A 74 9.54 -6.54 -2.50
N ILE A 75 9.75 -5.24 -2.43
CA ILE A 75 8.75 -4.33 -1.86
C ILE A 75 7.91 -3.85 -3.04
N GLU A 76 6.61 -4.14 -3.00
CA GLU A 76 5.77 -3.94 -4.17
C GLU A 76 4.88 -2.71 -4.08
N ASP A 77 3.86 -2.75 -3.25
CA ASP A 77 2.91 -1.64 -3.18
C ASP A 77 3.25 -0.77 -1.99
N LEU A 78 3.38 0.53 -2.23
CA LEU A 78 3.62 1.48 -1.16
C LEU A 78 2.72 2.68 -1.40
N TYR A 79 1.71 2.83 -0.55
CA TYR A 79 0.73 3.90 -0.70
C TYR A 79 0.52 4.61 0.63
N VAL A 80 0.44 5.93 0.55
CA VAL A 80 0.10 6.78 1.68
C VAL A 80 -1.10 7.61 1.26
N LEU A 81 -2.06 7.79 2.17
CA LEU A 81 -3.25 8.57 1.87
C LEU A 81 -2.86 9.93 1.30
N PRO A 82 -3.62 10.45 0.32
CA PRO A 82 -3.22 11.69 -0.36
C PRO A 82 -2.99 12.87 0.57
N ASP A 83 -3.81 13.03 1.61
CA ASP A 83 -3.67 14.15 2.51
C ASP A 83 -2.60 13.93 3.58
N LYS A 84 -1.94 12.78 3.55
CA LYS A 84 -0.86 12.46 4.50
C LYS A 84 0.49 12.34 3.83
N GLN A 85 0.57 12.62 2.55
CA GLN A 85 1.83 12.51 1.82
C GLN A 85 2.75 13.68 2.17
N ASN A 86 4.03 13.52 1.86
CA ASN A 86 5.06 14.52 2.08
C ASN A 86 5.31 14.81 3.56
N SER A 87 5.00 13.85 4.43
CA SER A 87 5.23 13.98 5.88
C SER A 87 6.15 12.90 6.42
N GLY A 88 6.83 12.15 5.53
CA GLY A 88 7.76 11.13 5.95
C GLY A 88 7.16 9.78 6.22
N PHE A 89 5.85 9.61 6.06
CA PHE A 89 5.21 8.33 6.36
C PHE A 89 5.59 7.26 5.36
N GLY A 90 5.73 7.63 4.08
CA GLY A 90 6.18 6.67 3.07
C GLY A 90 7.56 6.15 3.37
N THR A 91 8.48 7.03 3.78
CA THR A 91 9.83 6.63 4.15
C THR A 91 9.80 5.71 5.35
N LYS A 92 8.95 6.01 6.33
CA LYS A 92 8.83 5.18 7.52
C LYS A 92 8.38 3.77 7.16
N LEU A 93 7.35 3.67 6.30
CA LEU A 93 6.86 2.38 5.84
C LEU A 93 7.93 1.63 5.04
N LEU A 94 8.62 2.35 4.16
CA LEU A 94 9.66 1.73 3.34
C LEU A 94 10.77 1.16 4.22
N ARG A 95 11.22 1.91 5.20
CA ARG A 95 12.28 1.43 6.09
C ARG A 95 11.83 0.21 6.87
N TYR A 96 10.59 0.20 7.32
CA TYR A 96 10.08 -0.96 8.03
C TYR A 96 10.05 -2.18 7.12
N ALA A 97 9.58 -1.99 5.89
CA ALA A 97 9.51 -3.08 4.93
C ALA A 97 10.90 -3.65 4.65
N MET A 98 11.91 -2.80 4.62
CA MET A 98 13.27 -3.27 4.40
C MET A 98 13.73 -4.20 5.52
N THR A 99 13.27 -3.99 6.74
CA THR A 99 13.62 -4.90 7.84
C THR A 99 12.88 -6.24 7.74
N GLN A 100 11.76 -6.27 7.01
CA GLN A 100 10.97 -7.48 6.86
C GLN A 100 11.30 -8.23 5.58
N CYS A 101 12.12 -7.63 4.73
CA CYS A 101 12.50 -8.20 3.45
C CYS A 101 13.82 -8.92 3.61
N SER A 102 13.93 -10.13 3.08
CA SER A 102 15.14 -10.91 3.22
C SER A 102 16.24 -10.46 2.29
N CYS A 103 15.92 -9.58 1.35
CA CYS A 103 16.86 -9.14 0.35
C CYS A 103 16.81 -7.64 0.17
N THR A 104 17.56 -7.18 -0.82
CA THR A 104 17.67 -5.77 -1.12
C THR A 104 16.36 -5.24 -1.73
N VAL A 105 16.05 -3.99 -1.42
CA VAL A 105 14.90 -3.31 -2.03
C VAL A 105 15.12 -3.17 -3.53
N ARG A 106 14.08 -3.47 -4.31
CA ARG A 106 14.15 -3.32 -5.74
C ARG A 106 14.05 -1.85 -6.12
N LYS A 107 14.75 -1.50 -7.17
CA LYS A 107 14.80 -0.11 -7.59
C LYS A 107 13.45 0.45 -8.00
N GLN A 108 12.65 -0.35 -8.70
CA GLN A 108 11.37 0.17 -9.13
C GLN A 108 10.46 0.49 -7.95
N ALA A 109 10.56 -0.28 -6.86
CA ALA A 109 9.75 0.03 -5.68
C ALA A 109 10.13 1.38 -5.12
N THR A 110 11.43 1.68 -5.09
CA THR A 110 11.93 2.96 -4.60
C THR A 110 11.51 4.09 -5.52
N GLU A 111 11.66 3.88 -6.81
CA GLU A 111 11.38 4.93 -7.77
C GLU A 111 9.90 5.26 -7.85
N ASN A 112 9.05 4.31 -7.59
CA ASN A 112 7.61 4.53 -7.70
C ASN A 112 7.04 5.29 -6.53
N LYS A 113 7.87 5.69 -5.58
CA LYS A 113 7.39 6.24 -4.32
C LYS A 113 7.58 7.73 -4.21
N ARG A 114 7.68 8.39 -5.27
CA ARG A 114 7.79 9.85 -5.19
C ARG A 114 6.47 10.53 -5.20
#